data_e3024e1f01aed6a8bcfa8b3b000c8094
#
_entry.id   e3024e1f01aed6a8bcfa8b3b000c8094
#
_cell.length_a   1.000
_cell.length_b   1.000
_cell.length_c   1.000
_cell.angle_alpha   90.00
_cell.angle_beta   90.00
_cell.angle_gamma   90.00
#
_symmetry.space_group_name_H-M   'P 1'
#
loop_
_entity.id
_entity.type
_entity.pdbx_description
1 polymer ?
#
loop_
_entity_poly.entity_id
_entity_poly.type
_entity_poly.pdbx_seq_one_letter_code
_entity_poly.pdbx_strand_id
1 'polypeptide(L)'
;MLRIDQLRLHPGQQETLLRARCAKLLRVAPADITACTVLRKAIDAREDLTLVYTVSVSVKNEAQVLRRCRDKRVSVYKQEMYFLPPPVTAPAVRPIVVGAGPAGLFAALVLARCGARPILLERGRPVEHRQVDVERFWSGGPLDPDSNVQFGEGGAGAFSDGKLNTGTKDLRHRFILETLVRCGAPDTILTDAKPHVGTDKLHIALQALRQELEAAGADIRFNARLEHIRIQDGAVSAVTVCQNGQTYDLPARHVLLALGHSARDTFEMLYQAGLAMEPKPFAMGVRIEHRQSAIDAAQYRSLAGHPALPPSTYKLSCHLPNGRSAFSFCVCPGGQVVAAASEPGRTVTNGMSVYARDGENINGALLVNVTPADFPSDHPLAGIALQRQLETAAYALTGGYAAPCQRVADFLTGRPSAGPGIVRPSYRPGVVYTDLRRCLPDFIGETLALALPVLGRQLRGYDDPDALLTGVETRSSSPVRLVRDAHYEANIRGIFPCGEGAGYAGGILSAAADGMRCAEKLLEVYTT
;
A
#
# COMPACT_ATOMS: atom_id res chain seq x y z
N MET A 1 -4.31 0.45 -33.46
CA MET A 1 -4.08 1.80 -32.88
C MET A 1 -2.59 2.06 -32.75
N LEU A 2 -2.19 3.32 -32.79
CA LEU A 2 -0.80 3.72 -32.54
C LEU A 2 -0.66 4.23 -31.11
N ARG A 3 0.46 3.95 -30.48
CA ARG A 3 0.88 4.53 -29.20
C ARG A 3 1.90 5.62 -29.47
N ILE A 4 1.74 6.77 -28.84
CA ILE A 4 2.66 7.89 -28.90
C ILE A 4 3.11 8.23 -27.49
N ASP A 5 4.40 8.11 -27.22
CA ASP A 5 5.01 8.41 -25.94
C ASP A 5 5.61 9.83 -25.92
N GLN A 6 5.88 10.34 -24.71
CA GLN A 6 6.63 11.57 -24.48
C GLN A 6 6.04 12.84 -25.12
N LEU A 7 4.71 12.94 -25.22
CA LEU A 7 4.06 14.19 -25.58
C LEU A 7 4.07 15.13 -24.36
N ARG A 8 4.65 16.33 -24.52
CA ARG A 8 4.82 17.27 -23.43
C ARG A 8 3.87 18.46 -23.57
N LEU A 9 3.21 18.85 -22.48
CA LEU A 9 2.43 20.07 -22.34
C LEU A 9 2.97 20.87 -21.15
N HIS A 10 2.94 22.20 -21.22
CA HIS A 10 3.19 23.03 -20.04
C HIS A 10 1.94 23.01 -19.11
N PRO A 11 2.11 23.16 -17.79
CA PRO A 11 0.98 23.34 -16.87
C PRO A 11 0.06 24.47 -17.36
N GLY A 12 -1.26 24.24 -17.29
CA GLY A 12 -2.28 25.17 -17.79
C GLY A 12 -2.62 25.02 -19.29
N GLN A 13 -1.82 24.30 -20.09
CA GLN A 13 -2.25 23.96 -21.46
C GLN A 13 -3.31 22.86 -21.45
N GLN A 14 -4.34 23.05 -22.29
CA GLN A 14 -5.44 22.09 -22.41
C GLN A 14 -5.00 20.78 -23.08
N GLU A 15 -5.50 19.65 -22.59
CA GLU A 15 -5.23 18.32 -23.16
C GLU A 15 -5.74 18.16 -24.60
N THR A 16 -6.70 18.99 -25.02
CA THR A 16 -7.17 19.08 -26.44
C THR A 16 -6.04 19.32 -27.43
N LEU A 17 -4.95 19.96 -27.02
CA LEU A 17 -3.74 20.18 -27.82
C LEU A 17 -3.01 18.87 -28.15
N LEU A 18 -3.22 17.79 -27.40
CA LEU A 18 -2.60 16.48 -27.66
C LEU A 18 -2.95 15.97 -29.06
N ARG A 19 -4.22 16.10 -29.47
CA ARG A 19 -4.66 15.68 -30.81
C ARG A 19 -3.90 16.42 -31.92
N ALA A 20 -3.74 17.74 -31.79
CA ALA A 20 -2.97 18.53 -32.76
C ALA A 20 -1.47 18.15 -32.79
N ARG A 21 -0.87 17.89 -31.61
CA ARG A 21 0.51 17.41 -31.51
C ARG A 21 0.71 16.03 -32.12
N CYS A 22 -0.26 15.11 -31.92
CA CYS A 22 -0.28 13.80 -32.58
C CYS A 22 -0.34 13.94 -34.10
N ALA A 23 -1.26 14.79 -34.63
CA ALA A 23 -1.39 15.04 -36.07
C ALA A 23 -0.09 15.54 -36.68
N LYS A 24 0.56 16.53 -36.05
CA LYS A 24 1.87 17.06 -36.48
C LYS A 24 2.95 15.98 -36.49
N LEU A 25 3.04 15.16 -35.44
CA LEU A 25 4.04 14.10 -35.30
C LEU A 25 3.83 12.98 -36.33
N LEU A 26 2.58 12.58 -36.56
CA LEU A 26 2.21 11.55 -37.52
C LEU A 26 2.18 12.09 -38.98
N ARG A 27 2.30 13.40 -39.19
CA ARG A 27 2.20 14.10 -40.50
C ARG A 27 0.87 13.79 -41.22
N VAL A 28 -0.23 13.91 -40.46
CA VAL A 28 -1.59 13.74 -40.96
C VAL A 28 -2.44 14.97 -40.64
N ALA A 29 -3.56 15.15 -41.32
CA ALA A 29 -4.53 16.17 -40.96
C ALA A 29 -5.18 15.85 -39.60
N PRO A 30 -5.47 16.84 -38.72
CA PRO A 30 -6.17 16.59 -37.46
C PRO A 30 -7.50 15.85 -37.60
N ALA A 31 -8.18 16.03 -38.74
CA ALA A 31 -9.43 15.34 -39.09
C ALA A 31 -9.24 13.84 -39.37
N ASP A 32 -8.03 13.40 -39.70
CA ASP A 32 -7.73 11.98 -39.93
C ASP A 32 -7.52 11.19 -38.62
N ILE A 33 -7.33 11.89 -37.48
CA ILE A 33 -7.31 11.26 -36.18
C ILE A 33 -8.75 11.02 -35.73
N THR A 34 -9.18 9.76 -35.71
CA THR A 34 -10.54 9.36 -35.33
C THR A 34 -10.71 9.23 -33.80
N ALA A 35 -9.67 8.83 -33.08
CA ALA A 35 -9.64 8.78 -31.61
C ALA A 35 -8.26 9.15 -31.09
N CYS A 36 -8.24 9.82 -29.91
CA CYS A 36 -7.02 10.13 -29.18
C CYS A 36 -7.34 10.00 -27.67
N THR A 37 -6.79 8.97 -27.03
CA THR A 37 -7.07 8.65 -25.63
C THR A 37 -5.78 8.69 -24.81
N VAL A 38 -5.81 9.36 -23.68
CA VAL A 38 -4.68 9.39 -22.75
C VAL A 38 -4.54 8.01 -22.10
N LEU A 39 -3.36 7.41 -22.21
CA LEU A 39 -3.00 6.14 -21.55
C LEU A 39 -2.24 6.38 -20.26
N ARG A 40 -1.44 7.48 -20.24
CA ARG A 40 -0.64 7.82 -19.08
C ARG A 40 -0.36 9.32 -19.05
N LYS A 41 -0.43 9.89 -17.83
CA LYS A 41 -0.08 11.28 -17.53
C LYS A 41 0.95 11.29 -16.39
N ALA A 42 2.06 12.00 -16.56
CA ALA A 42 3.12 12.12 -15.58
C ALA A 42 3.60 13.57 -15.46
N ILE A 43 4.18 13.94 -14.34
CA ILE A 43 4.84 15.23 -14.12
C ILE A 43 6.34 15.00 -14.22
N ASP A 44 7.03 15.78 -15.06
CA ASP A 44 8.47 15.85 -15.13
C ASP A 44 8.91 17.24 -14.62
N ALA A 45 9.53 17.25 -13.42
CA ALA A 45 9.98 18.46 -12.73
C ALA A 45 11.51 18.56 -12.63
N ARG A 46 12.25 17.77 -13.42
CA ARG A 46 13.72 17.70 -13.33
C ARG A 46 14.40 18.97 -13.84
N GLU A 47 13.90 19.49 -14.95
CA GLU A 47 14.39 20.73 -15.59
C GLU A 47 13.24 21.73 -15.69
N ASP A 48 12.68 21.91 -16.88
CA ASP A 48 11.44 22.63 -17.08
C ASP A 48 10.25 21.75 -16.72
N LEU A 49 9.41 22.22 -15.79
CA LEU A 49 8.26 21.47 -15.36
C LEU A 49 7.26 21.29 -16.49
N THR A 50 7.03 20.04 -16.86
CA THR A 50 6.11 19.67 -17.94
C THR A 50 5.23 18.50 -17.55
N LEU A 51 4.03 18.46 -18.12
CA LEU A 51 3.14 17.29 -18.09
C LEU A 51 3.50 16.41 -19.29
N VAL A 52 3.83 15.15 -19.01
CA VAL A 52 4.25 14.16 -20.02
C VAL A 52 3.14 13.15 -20.23
N TYR A 53 2.69 13.02 -21.46
CA TYR A 53 1.59 12.15 -21.84
C TYR A 53 2.07 10.99 -22.70
N THR A 54 1.44 9.84 -22.51
CA THR A 54 1.39 8.72 -23.46
C THR A 54 -0.05 8.60 -23.92
N VAL A 55 -0.27 8.54 -25.21
CA VAL A 55 -1.63 8.44 -25.80
C VAL A 55 -1.75 7.26 -26.75
N SER A 56 -2.96 6.71 -26.87
CA SER A 56 -3.34 5.86 -27.99
C SER A 56 -4.09 6.69 -29.03
N VAL A 57 -3.77 6.45 -30.30
CA VAL A 57 -4.34 7.20 -31.41
C VAL A 57 -4.85 6.22 -32.47
N SER A 58 -6.10 6.40 -32.90
CA SER A 58 -6.62 5.78 -34.11
C SER A 58 -6.57 6.80 -35.24
N VAL A 59 -6.02 6.39 -36.38
CA VAL A 59 -5.84 7.27 -37.54
C VAL A 59 -6.25 6.53 -38.80
N LYS A 60 -6.78 7.26 -39.80
CA LYS A 60 -7.07 6.68 -41.11
C LYS A 60 -5.77 6.16 -41.74
N ASN A 61 -5.85 5.00 -42.40
CA ASN A 61 -4.71 4.37 -43.08
C ASN A 61 -3.49 4.12 -42.14
N GLU A 62 -3.73 3.63 -40.93
CA GLU A 62 -2.74 3.43 -39.85
C GLU A 62 -1.46 2.75 -40.33
N ALA A 63 -1.57 1.67 -41.13
CA ALA A 63 -0.42 0.95 -41.66
C ALA A 63 0.49 1.83 -42.56
N GLN A 64 -0.11 2.70 -43.35
CA GLN A 64 0.63 3.64 -44.19
C GLN A 64 1.29 4.73 -43.37
N VAL A 65 0.57 5.27 -42.36
CA VAL A 65 1.11 6.27 -41.42
C VAL A 65 2.32 5.71 -40.67
N LEU A 66 2.20 4.48 -40.15
CA LEU A 66 3.28 3.82 -39.42
C LEU A 66 4.54 3.59 -40.28
N ARG A 67 4.36 3.18 -41.55
CA ARG A 67 5.48 2.99 -42.47
C ARG A 67 6.23 4.29 -42.78
N ARG A 68 5.55 5.43 -42.79
CA ARG A 68 6.13 6.75 -43.04
C ARG A 68 6.71 7.43 -41.81
N CYS A 69 6.18 7.08 -40.63
CA CYS A 69 6.62 7.65 -39.38
C CYS A 69 7.96 7.04 -38.95
N ARG A 70 9.01 7.88 -38.87
CA ARG A 70 10.36 7.49 -38.40
C ARG A 70 10.58 7.85 -36.93
N ASP A 71 9.58 8.41 -36.25
CA ASP A 71 9.73 8.87 -34.87
C ASP A 71 9.66 7.68 -33.92
N LYS A 72 10.73 7.51 -33.11
CA LYS A 72 10.86 6.41 -32.15
C LYS A 72 9.80 6.42 -31.03
N ARG A 73 9.10 7.54 -30.85
CA ARG A 73 8.01 7.66 -29.86
C ARG A 73 6.73 7.00 -30.35
N VAL A 74 6.63 6.64 -31.63
CA VAL A 74 5.45 6.03 -32.22
C VAL A 74 5.65 4.53 -32.37
N SER A 75 4.72 3.77 -31.86
CA SER A 75 4.70 2.29 -31.93
C SER A 75 3.28 1.77 -32.12
N VAL A 76 3.15 0.50 -32.47
CA VAL A 76 1.84 -0.16 -32.49
C VAL A 76 1.35 -0.35 -31.05
N TYR A 77 0.11 0.03 -30.78
CA TYR A 77 -0.55 -0.21 -29.51
C TYR A 77 -1.46 -1.42 -29.61
N LYS A 78 -1.18 -2.41 -28.80
CA LYS A 78 -2.07 -3.55 -28.52
C LYS A 78 -2.43 -3.48 -27.05
N GLN A 79 -3.73 -3.32 -26.78
CA GLN A 79 -4.22 -3.38 -25.41
C GLN A 79 -4.21 -4.85 -24.98
N GLU A 80 -3.35 -5.16 -24.01
CA GLU A 80 -3.38 -6.45 -23.35
C GLU A 80 -4.51 -6.43 -22.31
N MET A 81 -5.34 -7.47 -22.33
CA MET A 81 -6.47 -7.61 -21.40
C MET A 81 -6.27 -8.83 -20.52
N TYR A 82 -6.66 -8.70 -19.28
CA TYR A 82 -6.81 -9.82 -18.37
C TYR A 82 -8.18 -10.46 -18.55
N PHE A 83 -8.21 -11.78 -18.59
CA PHE A 83 -9.43 -12.58 -18.63
C PHE A 83 -9.50 -13.46 -17.40
N LEU A 84 -10.67 -13.53 -16.78
CA LEU A 84 -10.92 -14.46 -15.68
C LEU A 84 -10.75 -15.91 -16.16
N PRO A 85 -10.31 -16.83 -15.27
CA PRO A 85 -10.35 -18.26 -15.54
C PRO A 85 -11.75 -18.75 -15.92
N PRO A 86 -11.87 -19.89 -16.59
CA PRO A 86 -13.16 -20.52 -16.85
C PRO A 86 -13.97 -20.74 -15.57
N PRO A 87 -15.31 -20.69 -15.62
CA PRO A 87 -16.15 -21.01 -14.49
C PRO A 87 -15.97 -22.47 -14.05
N VAL A 88 -16.08 -22.70 -12.74
CA VAL A 88 -16.03 -24.03 -12.13
C VAL A 88 -17.36 -24.38 -11.49
N THR A 89 -17.64 -25.67 -11.33
CA THR A 89 -18.75 -26.13 -10.48
C THR A 89 -18.44 -25.78 -9.02
N ALA A 90 -19.40 -25.22 -8.30
CA ALA A 90 -19.20 -24.88 -6.90
C ALA A 90 -18.75 -26.11 -6.09
N PRO A 91 -17.58 -26.07 -5.42
CA PRO A 91 -17.07 -27.20 -4.68
C PRO A 91 -17.97 -27.50 -3.46
N ALA A 92 -18.11 -28.79 -3.10
CA ALA A 92 -18.90 -29.21 -1.95
C ALA A 92 -18.40 -28.57 -0.63
N VAL A 93 -17.08 -28.42 -0.49
CA VAL A 93 -16.44 -27.64 0.59
C VAL A 93 -15.94 -26.35 -0.01
N ARG A 94 -16.56 -25.24 0.39
CA ARG A 94 -16.25 -23.88 -0.13
C ARG A 94 -14.84 -23.48 0.24
N PRO A 95 -14.08 -22.82 -0.67
CA PRO A 95 -12.77 -22.27 -0.32
C PRO A 95 -12.92 -21.14 0.70
N ILE A 96 -11.97 -21.06 1.62
CA ILE A 96 -11.93 -20.03 2.65
C ILE A 96 -10.85 -19.04 2.31
N VAL A 97 -11.16 -17.75 2.38
CA VAL A 97 -10.20 -16.65 2.26
C VAL A 97 -10.12 -15.95 3.61
N VAL A 98 -8.93 -15.81 4.18
CA VAL A 98 -8.73 -15.21 5.50
C VAL A 98 -8.08 -13.84 5.34
N GLY A 99 -8.81 -12.79 5.70
CA GLY A 99 -8.45 -11.38 5.61
C GLY A 99 -9.09 -10.68 4.41
N ALA A 100 -9.82 -9.59 4.68
CA ALA A 100 -10.47 -8.72 3.69
C ALA A 100 -9.61 -7.50 3.31
N GLY A 101 -8.28 -7.66 3.28
CA GLY A 101 -7.37 -6.71 2.66
C GLY A 101 -7.36 -6.85 1.13
N PRO A 102 -6.54 -6.06 0.40
CA PRO A 102 -6.53 -6.10 -1.07
C PRO A 102 -6.31 -7.49 -1.66
N ALA A 103 -5.43 -8.30 -1.07
CA ALA A 103 -5.18 -9.67 -1.54
C ALA A 103 -6.43 -10.56 -1.39
N GLY A 104 -7.06 -10.53 -0.22
CA GLY A 104 -8.23 -11.37 0.04
C GLY A 104 -9.47 -10.94 -0.73
N LEU A 105 -9.74 -9.63 -0.83
CA LEU A 105 -10.86 -9.10 -1.59
C LEU A 105 -10.79 -9.48 -3.08
N PHE A 106 -9.62 -9.31 -3.72
CA PHE A 106 -9.47 -9.65 -5.13
C PHE A 106 -9.33 -11.15 -5.39
N ALA A 107 -8.79 -11.93 -4.43
CA ALA A 107 -8.85 -13.39 -4.49
C ALA A 107 -10.31 -13.89 -4.41
N ALA A 108 -11.08 -13.38 -3.45
CA ALA A 108 -12.49 -13.71 -3.30
C ALA A 108 -13.31 -13.30 -4.53
N LEU A 109 -12.99 -12.15 -5.16
CA LEU A 109 -13.67 -11.69 -6.37
C LEU A 109 -13.44 -12.65 -7.55
N VAL A 110 -12.20 -13.10 -7.76
CA VAL A 110 -11.90 -14.10 -8.82
C VAL A 110 -12.63 -15.40 -8.55
N LEU A 111 -12.54 -15.94 -7.32
CA LEU A 111 -13.22 -17.18 -6.93
C LEU A 111 -14.74 -17.08 -7.09
N ALA A 112 -15.35 -15.99 -6.65
CA ALA A 112 -16.80 -15.80 -6.71
C ALA A 112 -17.29 -15.68 -8.16
N ARG A 113 -16.62 -14.86 -8.99
CA ARG A 113 -16.97 -14.69 -10.41
C ARG A 113 -16.77 -15.97 -11.24
N CYS A 114 -15.86 -16.83 -10.82
CA CYS A 114 -15.67 -18.16 -11.43
C CYS A 114 -16.56 -19.25 -10.82
N GLY A 115 -17.51 -18.93 -9.92
CA GLY A 115 -18.51 -19.87 -9.41
C GLY A 115 -18.09 -20.65 -8.16
N ALA A 116 -16.89 -20.45 -7.60
CA ALA A 116 -16.39 -21.22 -6.46
C ALA A 116 -17.05 -20.84 -5.10
N ARG A 117 -17.78 -19.71 -5.03
CA ARG A 117 -18.56 -19.25 -3.86
C ARG A 117 -17.74 -19.22 -2.56
N PRO A 118 -16.65 -18.42 -2.46
CA PRO A 118 -15.76 -18.43 -1.31
C PRO A 118 -16.45 -17.95 -0.03
N ILE A 119 -15.89 -18.37 1.14
CA ILE A 119 -16.16 -17.76 2.44
C ILE A 119 -14.99 -16.82 2.74
N LEU A 120 -15.26 -15.52 2.91
CA LEU A 120 -14.26 -14.51 3.27
C LEU A 120 -14.39 -14.17 4.74
N LEU A 121 -13.36 -14.47 5.53
CA LEU A 121 -13.30 -14.18 6.97
C LEU A 121 -12.48 -12.91 7.19
N GLU A 122 -13.03 -11.93 7.89
CA GLU A 122 -12.32 -10.72 8.33
C GLU A 122 -12.48 -10.55 9.84
N ARG A 123 -11.34 -10.40 10.53
CA ARG A 123 -11.34 -10.27 11.99
C ARG A 123 -12.00 -8.98 12.48
N GLY A 124 -11.83 -7.89 11.70
CA GLY A 124 -12.40 -6.59 12.03
C GLY A 124 -13.77 -6.35 11.43
N ARG A 125 -14.17 -5.09 11.45
CA ARG A 125 -15.52 -4.64 11.05
C ARG A 125 -15.57 -4.21 9.58
N PRO A 126 -16.80 -4.10 9.01
CA PRO A 126 -17.02 -3.38 7.77
C PRO A 126 -16.48 -1.96 7.84
N VAL A 127 -16.02 -1.41 6.70
CA VAL A 127 -15.26 -0.16 6.64
C VAL A 127 -15.97 1.03 7.29
N GLU A 128 -17.30 1.12 7.19
CA GLU A 128 -18.12 2.17 7.80
C GLU A 128 -18.12 2.14 9.34
N HIS A 129 -18.14 0.95 9.94
CA HIS A 129 -18.05 0.78 11.39
C HIS A 129 -16.59 0.89 11.87
N ARG A 130 -15.65 0.34 11.11
CA ARG A 130 -14.23 0.44 11.37
C ARG A 130 -13.77 1.89 11.42
N GLN A 131 -14.30 2.77 10.56
CA GLN A 131 -14.00 4.20 10.60
C GLN A 131 -14.35 4.82 11.95
N VAL A 132 -15.48 4.44 12.53
CA VAL A 132 -15.90 4.92 13.86
C VAL A 132 -14.94 4.44 14.95
N ASP A 133 -14.49 3.16 14.89
CA ASP A 133 -13.52 2.62 15.85
C ASP A 133 -12.18 3.35 15.79
N VAL A 134 -11.69 3.61 14.59
CA VAL A 134 -10.43 4.32 14.35
C VAL A 134 -10.51 5.77 14.83
N GLU A 135 -11.59 6.50 14.50
CA GLU A 135 -11.80 7.89 14.95
C GLU A 135 -11.92 7.98 16.48
N ARG A 136 -12.60 7.01 17.10
CA ARG A 136 -12.67 6.91 18.57
C ARG A 136 -11.28 6.74 19.18
N PHE A 137 -10.45 5.85 18.63
CA PHE A 137 -9.08 5.64 19.09
C PHE A 137 -8.22 6.89 18.92
N TRP A 138 -8.29 7.55 17.75
CA TRP A 138 -7.55 8.79 17.49
C TRP A 138 -7.99 9.97 18.34
N SER A 139 -9.20 9.91 18.89
CA SER A 139 -9.73 10.91 19.84
C SER A 139 -9.39 10.59 21.31
N GLY A 140 -8.47 9.63 21.55
CA GLY A 140 -8.03 9.25 22.90
C GLY A 140 -8.85 8.15 23.55
N GLY A 141 -9.78 7.52 22.80
CA GLY A 141 -10.52 6.33 23.27
C GLY A 141 -9.68 5.05 23.25
N PRO A 142 -10.24 3.92 23.70
CA PRO A 142 -9.53 2.65 23.76
C PRO A 142 -9.23 2.10 22.35
N LEU A 143 -8.11 1.39 22.24
CA LEU A 143 -7.78 0.60 21.05
C LEU A 143 -8.69 -0.64 20.99
N ASP A 144 -9.30 -0.89 19.83
CA ASP A 144 -9.92 -2.18 19.52
C ASP A 144 -8.84 -3.05 18.81
N PRO A 145 -8.39 -4.18 19.40
CA PRO A 145 -7.34 -5.00 18.80
C PRO A 145 -7.77 -5.73 17.52
N ASP A 146 -9.06 -5.87 17.26
CA ASP A 146 -9.60 -6.54 16.09
C ASP A 146 -10.15 -5.56 15.02
N SER A 147 -10.46 -4.28 15.38
CA SER A 147 -10.96 -3.26 14.46
C SER A 147 -10.19 -1.94 14.61
N ASN A 148 -9.20 -1.72 13.75
CA ASN A 148 -8.25 -0.59 13.86
C ASN A 148 -7.65 -0.24 12.49
N VAL A 149 -6.56 0.54 12.44
CA VAL A 149 -5.87 0.92 11.18
C VAL A 149 -5.28 -0.29 10.43
N GLN A 150 -5.01 -1.41 11.10
CA GLN A 150 -4.42 -2.61 10.49
C GLN A 150 -5.48 -3.65 10.09
N PHE A 151 -6.53 -3.80 10.88
CA PHE A 151 -7.56 -4.83 10.74
C PHE A 151 -8.94 -4.25 10.44
N GLY A 152 -9.71 -5.00 9.65
CA GLY A 152 -11.01 -4.66 9.13
C GLY A 152 -11.02 -4.57 7.60
N GLU A 153 -12.20 -4.38 7.02
CA GLU A 153 -12.41 -4.33 5.58
C GLU A 153 -11.45 -3.36 4.87
N GLY A 154 -10.81 -3.82 3.81
CA GLY A 154 -9.81 -3.08 3.05
C GLY A 154 -8.37 -3.18 3.62
N GLY A 155 -8.19 -3.81 4.80
CA GLY A 155 -6.89 -3.95 5.46
C GLY A 155 -6.25 -2.60 5.80
N ALA A 156 -4.93 -2.56 6.02
CA ALA A 156 -4.20 -1.32 6.33
C ALA A 156 -4.28 -0.27 5.20
N GLY A 157 -4.52 -0.70 3.96
CA GLY A 157 -4.69 0.18 2.81
C GLY A 157 -5.86 1.16 2.92
N ALA A 158 -6.93 0.80 3.64
CA ALA A 158 -8.13 1.64 3.82
C ALA A 158 -7.87 2.95 4.58
N PHE A 159 -6.83 2.99 5.42
CA PHE A 159 -6.39 4.17 6.17
C PHE A 159 -4.99 4.61 5.74
N SER A 160 -4.80 4.77 4.43
CA SER A 160 -3.56 5.23 3.81
C SER A 160 -3.84 6.29 2.74
N ASP A 161 -2.82 6.78 2.05
CA ASP A 161 -3.00 7.62 0.85
C ASP A 161 -3.64 6.85 -0.33
N GLY A 162 -3.79 5.52 -0.21
CA GLY A 162 -4.38 4.71 -1.28
C GLY A 162 -3.53 4.68 -2.56
N LYS A 163 -2.19 4.69 -2.44
CA LYS A 163 -1.30 4.60 -3.60
C LYS A 163 -1.44 3.27 -4.31
N LEU A 164 -1.57 3.34 -5.63
CA LEU A 164 -1.68 2.19 -6.51
C LEU A 164 -0.44 2.03 -7.40
N ASN A 165 0.71 2.53 -6.92
CA ASN A 165 1.99 2.38 -7.61
C ASN A 165 2.56 0.98 -7.39
N THR A 166 3.13 0.40 -8.44
CA THR A 166 3.87 -0.86 -8.36
C THR A 166 5.06 -0.85 -9.29
N GLY A 167 6.11 -1.56 -8.92
CA GLY A 167 7.27 -1.79 -9.77
C GLY A 167 7.13 -2.99 -10.71
N THR A 168 6.05 -3.78 -10.58
CA THR A 168 5.81 -4.96 -11.39
C THR A 168 4.92 -4.68 -12.59
N LYS A 169 5.07 -5.47 -13.66
CA LYS A 169 4.16 -5.49 -14.80
C LYS A 169 3.30 -6.74 -14.69
N ASP A 170 1.97 -6.56 -14.62
CA ASP A 170 1.01 -7.65 -14.52
C ASP A 170 -0.31 -7.20 -15.17
N LEU A 171 -0.91 -8.06 -15.98
CA LEU A 171 -2.19 -7.78 -16.65
C LEU A 171 -3.33 -7.55 -15.65
N ARG A 172 -3.24 -8.16 -14.47
CA ARG A 172 -4.23 -8.01 -13.39
C ARG A 172 -4.30 -6.59 -12.87
N HIS A 173 -3.21 -5.81 -12.95
CA HIS A 173 -3.20 -4.42 -12.47
C HIS A 173 -4.30 -3.59 -13.15
N ARG A 174 -4.45 -3.71 -14.46
CA ARG A 174 -5.49 -2.99 -15.19
C ARG A 174 -6.89 -3.41 -14.75
N PHE A 175 -7.13 -4.70 -14.60
CA PHE A 175 -8.39 -5.24 -14.09
C PHE A 175 -8.72 -4.73 -12.67
N ILE A 176 -7.73 -4.67 -11.77
CA ILE A 176 -7.89 -4.15 -10.41
C ILE A 176 -8.28 -2.67 -10.45
N LEU A 177 -7.56 -1.85 -11.24
CA LEU A 177 -7.85 -0.42 -11.39
C LEU A 177 -9.26 -0.18 -11.97
N GLU A 178 -9.64 -0.90 -13.02
CA GLU A 178 -10.97 -0.81 -13.63
C GLU A 178 -12.07 -1.27 -12.66
N THR A 179 -11.81 -2.29 -11.84
CA THR A 179 -12.74 -2.72 -10.79
C THR A 179 -12.91 -1.62 -9.74
N LEU A 180 -11.82 -1.01 -9.25
CA LEU A 180 -11.92 0.09 -8.29
C LEU A 180 -12.67 1.30 -8.86
N VAL A 181 -12.44 1.67 -10.12
CA VAL A 181 -13.19 2.76 -10.79
C VAL A 181 -14.67 2.43 -10.89
N ARG A 182 -15.02 1.22 -11.29
CA ARG A 182 -16.42 0.76 -11.34
C ARG A 182 -17.09 0.80 -9.96
N CYS A 183 -16.30 0.57 -8.90
CA CYS A 183 -16.73 0.68 -7.51
C CYS A 183 -16.71 2.11 -6.95
N GLY A 184 -16.40 3.13 -7.75
CA GLY A 184 -16.46 4.54 -7.34
C GLY A 184 -15.13 5.20 -7.01
N ALA A 185 -13.99 4.54 -7.27
CA ALA A 185 -12.70 5.21 -7.22
C ALA A 185 -12.56 6.22 -8.39
N PRO A 186 -11.74 7.27 -8.26
CA PRO A 186 -11.52 8.25 -9.31
C PRO A 186 -10.99 7.62 -10.61
N ASP A 187 -11.52 7.99 -11.75
CA ASP A 187 -11.12 7.49 -13.06
C ASP A 187 -9.67 7.86 -13.44
N THR A 188 -9.14 8.92 -12.84
CA THR A 188 -7.74 9.35 -13.00
C THR A 188 -6.73 8.27 -12.66
N ILE A 189 -7.08 7.30 -11.79
CA ILE A 189 -6.19 6.17 -11.45
C ILE A 189 -5.87 5.29 -12.66
N LEU A 190 -6.66 5.35 -13.72
CA LEU A 190 -6.43 4.62 -14.96
C LEU A 190 -5.32 5.22 -15.82
N THR A 191 -5.02 6.50 -15.62
CA THR A 191 -4.13 7.28 -16.49
C THR A 191 -2.96 7.91 -15.73
N ASP A 192 -3.08 8.22 -14.46
CA ASP A 192 -2.02 8.84 -13.69
C ASP A 192 -0.82 7.90 -13.54
N ALA A 193 0.38 8.45 -13.71
CA ALA A 193 1.64 7.70 -13.54
C ALA A 193 1.91 7.34 -12.06
N LYS A 194 1.31 8.10 -11.14
CA LYS A 194 1.35 7.86 -9.69
C LYS A 194 -0.08 7.88 -9.15
N PRO A 195 -0.89 6.85 -9.48
CA PRO A 195 -2.30 6.83 -9.12
C PRO A 195 -2.49 6.70 -7.61
N HIS A 196 -3.49 7.40 -7.07
CA HIS A 196 -3.92 7.29 -5.68
C HIS A 196 -5.44 7.45 -5.59
N VAL A 197 -6.02 6.88 -4.54
CA VAL A 197 -7.47 6.92 -4.32
C VAL A 197 -7.83 7.85 -3.16
N GLY A 198 -6.98 7.94 -2.14
CA GLY A 198 -7.29 8.59 -0.87
C GLY A 198 -8.20 7.74 0.02
N THR A 199 -8.08 7.92 1.32
CA THR A 199 -8.86 7.15 2.31
C THR A 199 -10.37 7.29 2.08
N ASP A 200 -10.85 8.51 1.86
CA ASP A 200 -12.27 8.86 1.69
C ASP A 200 -12.91 8.13 0.48
N LYS A 201 -12.26 8.15 -0.68
CA LYS A 201 -12.76 7.48 -1.89
C LYS A 201 -12.61 5.97 -1.84
N LEU A 202 -11.55 5.50 -1.15
CA LEU A 202 -11.33 4.08 -1.00
C LEU A 202 -12.41 3.41 -0.14
N HIS A 203 -12.92 4.09 0.90
CA HIS A 203 -14.04 3.58 1.70
C HIS A 203 -15.30 3.37 0.86
N ILE A 204 -15.61 4.30 -0.05
CA ILE A 204 -16.74 4.15 -0.99
C ILE A 204 -16.53 2.94 -1.92
N ALA A 205 -15.32 2.82 -2.48
CA ALA A 205 -15.00 1.72 -3.38
C ALA A 205 -15.04 0.35 -2.69
N LEU A 206 -14.66 0.26 -1.43
CA LEU A 206 -14.71 -0.99 -0.64
C LEU A 206 -16.16 -1.44 -0.39
N GLN A 207 -17.06 -0.53 -0.01
CA GLN A 207 -18.49 -0.86 0.17
C GLN A 207 -19.12 -1.39 -1.12
N ALA A 208 -18.85 -0.75 -2.26
CA ALA A 208 -19.34 -1.21 -3.55
C ALA A 208 -18.73 -2.55 -3.98
N LEU A 209 -17.44 -2.77 -3.71
CA LEU A 209 -16.77 -4.04 -3.98
C LEU A 209 -17.34 -5.18 -3.14
N ARG A 210 -17.67 -4.93 -1.87
CA ARG A 210 -18.35 -5.89 -0.99
C ARG A 210 -19.71 -6.32 -1.58
N GLN A 211 -20.53 -5.36 -2.01
CA GLN A 211 -21.81 -5.65 -2.64
C GLN A 211 -21.64 -6.50 -3.92
N GLU A 212 -20.61 -6.21 -4.71
CA GLU A 212 -20.30 -7.00 -5.91
C GLU A 212 -19.88 -8.44 -5.57
N LEU A 213 -19.10 -8.63 -4.50
CA LEU A 213 -18.68 -9.94 -3.99
C LEU A 213 -19.88 -10.76 -3.51
N GLU A 214 -20.76 -10.17 -2.71
CA GLU A 214 -21.99 -10.80 -2.21
C GLU A 214 -22.93 -11.20 -3.35
N ALA A 215 -23.11 -10.29 -4.33
CA ALA A 215 -23.92 -10.57 -5.51
C ALA A 215 -23.32 -11.71 -6.38
N ALA A 216 -21.99 -11.88 -6.38
CA ALA A 216 -21.31 -13.00 -7.04
C ALA A 216 -21.33 -14.31 -6.21
N GLY A 217 -21.94 -14.32 -5.02
CA GLY A 217 -22.11 -15.51 -4.18
C GLY A 217 -21.02 -15.76 -3.15
N ALA A 218 -20.17 -14.78 -2.85
CA ALA A 218 -19.27 -14.84 -1.71
C ALA A 218 -20.06 -14.69 -0.38
N ASP A 219 -19.60 -15.38 0.67
CA ASP A 219 -20.10 -15.26 2.04
C ASP A 219 -19.06 -14.49 2.85
N ILE A 220 -19.34 -13.21 3.15
CA ILE A 220 -18.40 -12.34 3.86
C ILE A 220 -18.78 -12.29 5.33
N ARG A 221 -17.84 -12.67 6.19
CA ARG A 221 -18.02 -12.71 7.63
C ARG A 221 -17.07 -11.76 8.32
N PHE A 222 -17.62 -10.72 8.91
CA PHE A 222 -16.89 -9.76 9.74
C PHE A 222 -16.89 -10.18 11.21
N ASN A 223 -16.01 -9.56 12.01
CA ASN A 223 -15.73 -9.95 13.40
C ASN A 223 -15.43 -11.45 13.51
N ALA A 224 -14.82 -12.02 12.46
CA ALA A 224 -14.57 -13.45 12.29
C ALA A 224 -13.06 -13.70 12.19
N ARG A 225 -12.44 -14.00 13.33
CA ARG A 225 -11.00 -14.23 13.44
C ARG A 225 -10.68 -15.72 13.30
N LEU A 226 -9.69 -16.03 12.47
CA LEU A 226 -9.11 -17.37 12.40
C LEU A 226 -8.33 -17.65 13.69
N GLU A 227 -8.76 -18.68 14.46
CA GLU A 227 -8.12 -19.09 15.72
C GLU A 227 -7.16 -20.27 15.53
N HIS A 228 -7.58 -21.29 14.77
CA HIS A 228 -6.80 -22.49 14.54
C HIS A 228 -7.01 -23.06 13.15
N ILE A 229 -6.02 -23.83 12.68
CA ILE A 229 -6.11 -24.67 11.49
C ILE A 229 -5.96 -26.12 11.94
N ARG A 230 -6.94 -26.96 11.59
CA ARG A 230 -6.85 -28.41 11.81
C ARG A 230 -6.19 -29.08 10.62
N ILE A 231 -5.17 -29.86 10.90
CA ILE A 231 -4.39 -30.59 9.91
C ILE A 231 -4.62 -32.08 10.13
N GLN A 232 -4.96 -32.78 9.06
CA GLN A 232 -5.09 -34.23 9.02
C GLN A 232 -4.34 -34.75 7.78
N ASP A 233 -3.48 -35.71 7.97
CA ASP A 233 -2.68 -36.36 6.90
C ASP A 233 -1.88 -35.34 6.05
N GLY A 234 -1.36 -34.29 6.70
CA GLY A 234 -0.58 -33.22 6.06
C GLY A 234 -1.39 -32.25 5.21
N ALA A 235 -2.71 -32.25 5.33
CA ALA A 235 -3.63 -31.34 4.64
C ALA A 235 -4.55 -30.62 5.63
N VAL A 236 -5.02 -29.42 5.26
CA VAL A 236 -6.06 -28.72 6.03
C VAL A 236 -7.38 -29.50 5.97
N SER A 237 -8.04 -29.72 7.11
CA SER A 237 -9.33 -30.42 7.19
C SER A 237 -10.45 -29.51 7.72
N ALA A 238 -10.12 -28.53 8.57
CA ALA A 238 -11.04 -27.52 9.09
C ALA A 238 -10.27 -26.29 9.55
N VAL A 239 -10.98 -25.19 9.71
CA VAL A 239 -10.52 -24.00 10.42
C VAL A 239 -11.46 -23.69 11.58
N THR A 240 -10.90 -23.27 12.71
CA THR A 240 -11.66 -22.79 13.87
C THR A 240 -11.74 -21.28 13.80
N VAL A 241 -12.94 -20.73 13.88
CA VAL A 241 -13.22 -19.29 13.75
C VAL A 241 -13.88 -18.80 15.03
N CYS A 242 -13.39 -17.69 15.58
CA CYS A 242 -14.08 -16.91 16.60
C CYS A 242 -14.83 -15.77 15.94
N GLN A 243 -16.15 -15.79 15.97
CA GLN A 243 -17.01 -14.73 15.42
C GLN A 243 -17.91 -14.17 16.49
N ASN A 244 -17.82 -12.85 16.74
CA ASN A 244 -18.59 -12.17 17.79
C ASN A 244 -18.49 -12.87 19.17
N GLY A 245 -17.31 -13.40 19.51
CA GLY A 245 -17.06 -14.12 20.76
C GLY A 245 -17.53 -15.59 20.80
N GLN A 246 -18.12 -16.10 19.73
CA GLN A 246 -18.51 -17.51 19.58
C GLN A 246 -17.52 -18.25 18.69
N THR A 247 -17.04 -19.39 19.16
CA THR A 247 -16.09 -20.23 18.42
C THR A 247 -16.82 -21.39 17.75
N TYR A 248 -16.51 -21.61 16.47
CA TYR A 248 -17.04 -22.72 15.68
C TYR A 248 -16.04 -23.20 14.63
N ASP A 249 -16.24 -24.41 14.15
CA ASP A 249 -15.43 -25.01 13.11
C ASP A 249 -16.08 -24.90 11.73
N LEU A 250 -15.29 -24.60 10.73
CA LEU A 250 -15.65 -24.66 9.31
C LEU A 250 -14.85 -25.77 8.64
N PRO A 251 -15.50 -26.75 7.98
CA PRO A 251 -14.80 -27.68 7.11
C PRO A 251 -14.01 -26.91 6.05
N ALA A 252 -12.75 -27.28 5.84
CA ALA A 252 -11.87 -26.62 4.90
C ALA A 252 -11.02 -27.64 4.15
N ARG A 253 -10.95 -27.47 2.82
CA ARG A 253 -9.98 -28.18 1.96
C ARG A 253 -8.95 -27.21 1.36
N HIS A 254 -9.36 -25.96 1.19
CA HIS A 254 -8.51 -24.91 0.62
C HIS A 254 -8.71 -23.61 1.39
N VAL A 255 -7.59 -23.03 1.85
CA VAL A 255 -7.55 -21.81 2.65
C VAL A 255 -6.52 -20.86 2.04
N LEU A 256 -6.96 -19.69 1.59
CA LEU A 256 -6.08 -18.61 1.15
C LEU A 256 -5.80 -17.70 2.36
N LEU A 257 -4.51 -17.57 2.71
CA LEU A 257 -4.08 -16.74 3.85
C LEU A 257 -3.66 -15.36 3.37
N ALA A 258 -4.58 -14.39 3.41
CA ALA A 258 -4.39 -12.98 3.04
C ALA A 258 -4.29 -12.06 4.26
N LEU A 259 -3.53 -12.47 5.29
CA LEU A 259 -3.54 -11.97 6.66
C LEU A 259 -3.08 -10.51 6.84
N GLY A 260 -2.33 -9.95 5.87
CA GLY A 260 -1.54 -8.75 6.13
C GLY A 260 -0.38 -9.01 7.10
N HIS A 261 0.52 -8.03 7.27
CA HIS A 261 1.74 -8.24 8.08
C HIS A 261 1.54 -8.00 9.58
N SER A 262 0.36 -7.56 10.01
CA SER A 262 0.09 -7.20 11.42
C SER A 262 -0.62 -8.28 12.24
N ALA A 263 -1.09 -9.37 11.63
CA ALA A 263 -1.78 -10.49 12.28
C ALA A 263 -0.80 -11.41 13.03
N ARG A 264 -0.06 -10.86 13.99
CA ARG A 264 1.07 -11.51 14.66
C ARG A 264 0.67 -12.73 15.48
N ASP A 265 -0.48 -12.69 16.12
CA ASP A 265 -1.14 -13.82 16.79
C ASP A 265 -1.40 -14.98 15.82
N THR A 266 -1.90 -14.66 14.63
CA THR A 266 -2.14 -15.66 13.59
C THR A 266 -0.82 -16.23 13.04
N PHE A 267 0.24 -15.42 12.88
CA PHE A 267 1.57 -15.95 12.51
C PHE A 267 2.11 -16.91 13.56
N GLU A 268 1.96 -16.60 14.84
CA GLU A 268 2.38 -17.47 15.95
C GLU A 268 1.61 -18.80 15.92
N MET A 269 0.28 -18.76 15.75
CA MET A 269 -0.57 -19.93 15.61
C MET A 269 -0.17 -20.79 14.40
N LEU A 270 0.07 -20.18 13.24
CA LEU A 270 0.47 -20.88 12.02
C LEU A 270 1.86 -21.54 12.16
N TYR A 271 2.78 -20.87 12.84
CA TYR A 271 4.09 -21.43 13.12
C TYR A 271 3.99 -22.67 14.03
N GLN A 272 3.19 -22.59 15.08
CA GLN A 272 2.90 -23.73 15.97
C GLN A 272 2.20 -24.88 15.25
N ALA A 273 1.38 -24.58 14.24
CA ALA A 273 0.75 -25.58 13.37
C ALA A 273 1.73 -26.22 12.36
N GLY A 274 3.01 -25.79 12.32
CA GLY A 274 4.03 -26.34 11.44
C GLY A 274 4.07 -25.73 10.04
N LEU A 275 3.45 -24.54 9.82
CA LEU A 275 3.59 -23.85 8.55
C LEU A 275 5.02 -23.33 8.37
N ALA A 276 5.64 -23.63 7.24
CA ALA A 276 7.01 -23.21 6.93
C ALA A 276 7.11 -21.70 6.78
N MET A 277 8.03 -21.11 7.54
CA MET A 277 8.26 -19.65 7.58
C MET A 277 9.75 -19.34 7.54
N GLU A 278 10.08 -18.19 6.96
CA GLU A 278 11.44 -17.67 6.88
C GLU A 278 11.49 -16.22 7.38
N PRO A 279 12.57 -15.80 8.07
CA PRO A 279 12.80 -14.40 8.39
C PRO A 279 13.03 -13.62 7.10
N LYS A 280 12.46 -12.43 7.00
CA LYS A 280 12.54 -11.59 5.80
C LYS A 280 13.09 -10.21 6.14
N PRO A 281 14.05 -9.66 5.35
CA PRO A 281 14.45 -8.27 5.48
C PRO A 281 13.28 -7.31 5.32
N PHE A 282 13.28 -6.22 6.08
CA PHE A 282 12.28 -5.17 6.02
C PHE A 282 12.91 -3.80 6.35
N ALA A 283 12.15 -2.79 6.73
CA ALA A 283 12.68 -1.51 7.12
C ALA A 283 11.88 -0.91 8.27
N MET A 284 12.55 -0.16 9.14
CA MET A 284 11.95 0.55 10.27
C MET A 284 12.55 1.94 10.41
N GLY A 285 11.85 2.85 11.07
CA GLY A 285 12.32 4.19 11.34
C GLY A 285 11.24 5.06 11.97
N VAL A 286 11.04 6.23 11.41
CA VAL A 286 10.13 7.26 11.89
C VAL A 286 9.33 7.88 10.75
N ARG A 287 8.26 8.59 11.05
CA ARG A 287 7.63 9.55 10.13
C ARG A 287 8.36 10.87 10.17
N ILE A 288 8.52 11.51 9.01
CA ILE A 288 8.98 12.90 8.91
C ILE A 288 7.87 13.76 8.31
N GLU A 289 7.60 14.92 8.94
CA GLU A 289 6.60 15.89 8.49
C GLU A 289 7.26 17.21 8.12
N HIS A 290 6.79 17.77 7.01
CA HIS A 290 7.14 19.10 6.52
C HIS A 290 5.86 19.86 6.16
N ARG A 291 5.90 21.19 6.07
CA ARG A 291 4.83 21.92 5.39
C ARG A 291 4.78 21.53 3.92
N GLN A 292 3.58 21.18 3.42
CA GLN A 292 3.39 20.85 2.01
C GLN A 292 3.87 21.97 1.10
N SER A 293 3.57 23.22 1.44
CA SER A 293 3.98 24.40 0.66
C SER A 293 5.50 24.55 0.49
N ALA A 294 6.29 24.16 1.51
CA ALA A 294 7.75 24.20 1.44
C ALA A 294 8.31 23.16 0.45
N ILE A 295 7.74 21.94 0.47
CA ILE A 295 8.12 20.89 -0.47
C ILE A 295 7.62 21.19 -1.88
N ASP A 296 6.43 21.77 -2.04
CA ASP A 296 5.95 22.26 -3.33
C ASP A 296 6.87 23.32 -3.93
N ALA A 297 7.31 24.28 -3.13
CA ALA A 297 8.27 25.29 -3.57
C ALA A 297 9.62 24.69 -3.98
N ALA A 298 10.11 23.66 -3.25
CA ALA A 298 11.35 22.98 -3.60
C ALA A 298 11.23 22.17 -4.90
N GLN A 299 10.09 21.52 -5.15
CA GLN A 299 9.85 20.66 -6.32
C GLN A 299 9.40 21.44 -7.55
N TYR A 300 8.45 22.39 -7.38
CA TYR A 300 7.79 23.07 -8.50
C TYR A 300 8.31 24.50 -8.73
N ARG A 301 9.16 25.01 -7.82
CA ARG A 301 9.79 26.33 -7.94
C ARG A 301 8.73 27.45 -8.15
N SER A 302 8.84 28.23 -9.22
CA SER A 302 7.90 29.30 -9.55
C SER A 302 6.48 28.82 -9.89
N LEU A 303 6.30 27.52 -10.15
CA LEU A 303 4.99 26.92 -10.44
C LEU A 303 4.33 26.29 -9.19
N ALA A 304 4.90 26.46 -8.00
CA ALA A 304 4.28 26.02 -6.76
C ALA A 304 2.91 26.71 -6.60
N GLY A 305 1.88 25.93 -6.26
CA GLY A 305 0.50 26.42 -6.16
C GLY A 305 -0.25 26.58 -7.49
N HIS A 306 0.35 26.19 -8.63
CA HIS A 306 -0.34 26.25 -9.91
C HIS A 306 -1.50 25.22 -9.93
N PRO A 307 -2.76 25.59 -10.31
CA PRO A 307 -3.94 24.74 -10.17
C PRO A 307 -3.91 23.46 -11.05
N ALA A 308 -3.07 23.40 -12.08
CA ALA A 308 -2.89 22.20 -12.89
C ALA A 308 -1.90 21.20 -12.28
N LEU A 309 -1.29 21.49 -11.14
CA LEU A 309 -0.34 20.62 -10.45
C LEU A 309 -0.93 20.11 -9.15
N PRO A 310 -0.86 18.81 -8.88
CA PRO A 310 -1.23 18.27 -7.58
C PRO A 310 -0.18 18.64 -6.52
N PRO A 311 -0.47 18.51 -5.23
CA PRO A 311 0.55 18.60 -4.19
C PRO A 311 1.74 17.70 -4.51
N SER A 312 2.96 18.23 -4.37
CA SER A 312 4.17 17.52 -4.74
C SER A 312 4.46 16.34 -3.83
N THR A 313 5.22 15.39 -4.33
CA THR A 313 5.68 14.22 -3.59
C THR A 313 7.14 13.97 -3.89
N TYR A 314 7.82 13.22 -3.03
CA TYR A 314 9.23 12.89 -3.22
C TYR A 314 9.49 11.39 -3.11
N LYS A 315 10.63 10.95 -3.65
CA LYS A 315 11.20 9.62 -3.44
C LYS A 315 12.71 9.81 -3.30
N LEU A 316 13.21 9.61 -2.09
CA LEU A 316 14.60 9.86 -1.73
C LEU A 316 15.23 8.57 -1.20
N SER A 317 16.52 8.38 -1.44
CA SER A 317 17.28 7.27 -0.87
C SER A 317 18.76 7.60 -0.83
N CYS A 318 19.48 7.05 0.13
CA CYS A 318 20.93 7.15 0.23
C CYS A 318 21.55 5.87 0.78
N HIS A 319 22.76 5.60 0.34
CA HIS A 319 23.66 4.61 0.94
C HIS A 319 24.69 5.36 1.80
N LEU A 320 24.96 4.85 2.97
CA LEU A 320 25.74 5.55 3.99
C LEU A 320 27.03 4.81 4.33
N PRO A 321 28.04 5.52 4.85
CA PRO A 321 29.35 4.92 5.17
C PRO A 321 29.30 3.79 6.19
N ASN A 322 28.27 3.74 7.06
CA ASN A 322 28.04 2.66 8.01
C ASN A 322 27.48 1.36 7.36
N GLY A 323 27.45 1.28 6.02
CA GLY A 323 26.96 0.12 5.27
C GLY A 323 25.44 0.02 5.18
N ARG A 324 24.69 0.95 5.76
CA ARG A 324 23.22 0.96 5.74
C ARG A 324 22.66 1.91 4.69
N SER A 325 21.41 1.69 4.36
CA SER A 325 20.63 2.56 3.48
C SER A 325 19.48 3.20 4.26
N ALA A 326 19.20 4.45 3.95
CA ALA A 326 17.98 5.11 4.38
C ALA A 326 17.19 5.60 3.17
N PHE A 327 15.86 5.58 3.27
CA PHE A 327 15.00 5.96 2.16
C PHE A 327 13.62 6.45 2.64
N SER A 328 13.01 7.30 1.82
CA SER A 328 11.62 7.71 2.01
C SER A 328 10.66 6.64 1.52
N PHE A 329 9.61 6.38 2.29
CA PHE A 329 8.58 5.40 1.97
C PHE A 329 7.20 5.95 2.29
N CYS A 330 6.17 5.48 1.58
CA CYS A 330 4.76 5.84 1.80
C CYS A 330 4.55 7.34 2.09
N VAL A 331 5.05 8.21 1.18
CA VAL A 331 4.91 9.66 1.31
C VAL A 331 3.47 10.08 1.03
N CYS A 332 2.85 10.80 1.95
CA CYS A 332 1.45 11.24 1.94
C CYS A 332 1.39 12.77 1.81
N PRO A 333 1.27 13.31 0.58
CA PRO A 333 1.11 14.75 0.38
C PRO A 333 -0.21 15.24 0.98
N GLY A 334 -0.20 16.46 1.54
CA GLY A 334 -1.37 17.05 2.19
C GLY A 334 -2.05 16.11 3.18
N GLY A 335 -1.23 15.30 3.87
CA GLY A 335 -1.70 14.22 4.72
C GLY A 335 -1.36 14.41 6.20
N GLN A 336 -1.65 13.40 6.97
CA GLN A 336 -1.40 13.37 8.41
C GLN A 336 -0.71 12.08 8.84
N VAL A 337 0.08 12.17 9.91
CA VAL A 337 0.60 11.00 10.63
C VAL A 337 -0.51 10.47 11.52
N VAL A 338 -0.67 9.15 11.59
CA VAL A 338 -1.78 8.50 12.30
C VAL A 338 -1.30 7.41 13.24
N ALA A 339 -2.04 7.20 14.34
CA ALA A 339 -1.83 6.08 15.23
C ALA A 339 -2.31 4.78 14.57
N ALA A 340 -1.39 3.82 14.38
CA ALA A 340 -1.64 2.58 13.65
C ALA A 340 -1.40 1.33 14.52
N ALA A 341 -1.53 1.47 15.84
CA ALA A 341 -1.45 0.35 16.78
C ALA A 341 -2.54 -0.69 16.51
N SER A 342 -2.22 -1.95 16.75
CA SER A 342 -3.16 -3.08 16.72
C SER A 342 -2.97 -4.05 17.89
N GLU A 343 -1.97 -3.82 18.71
CA GLU A 343 -1.72 -4.58 19.93
C GLU A 343 -1.68 -3.61 21.12
N PRO A 344 -2.35 -3.93 22.26
CA PRO A 344 -2.34 -3.08 23.45
C PRO A 344 -0.92 -2.81 23.98
N GLY A 345 -0.70 -1.58 24.49
CA GLY A 345 0.59 -1.20 25.07
C GLY A 345 1.72 -1.00 24.06
N ARG A 346 1.40 -0.74 22.78
CA ARG A 346 2.36 -0.53 21.70
C ARG A 346 1.97 0.66 20.84
N THR A 347 2.91 1.59 20.61
CA THR A 347 2.69 2.78 19.77
C THR A 347 3.33 2.55 18.41
N VAL A 348 2.54 2.75 17.35
CA VAL A 348 2.95 2.62 15.95
C VAL A 348 2.43 3.82 15.17
N THR A 349 3.28 4.40 14.35
CA THR A 349 2.90 5.48 13.43
C THR A 349 2.74 4.96 11.99
N ASN A 350 1.83 5.57 11.25
CA ASN A 350 1.70 5.44 9.81
C ASN A 350 1.27 6.80 9.23
N GLY A 351 1.04 6.89 7.94
CA GLY A 351 0.55 8.11 7.29
C GLY A 351 -0.61 7.84 6.37
N MET A 352 -1.51 8.83 6.29
CA MET A 352 -2.65 8.81 5.37
C MET A 352 -2.89 10.17 4.75
N SER A 353 -3.65 10.21 3.67
CA SER A 353 -4.26 11.42 3.12
C SER A 353 -5.61 11.11 2.49
N VAL A 354 -6.47 12.13 2.43
CA VAL A 354 -7.69 12.09 1.62
C VAL A 354 -7.35 12.29 0.14
N TYR A 355 -8.30 12.06 -0.74
CA TYR A 355 -8.08 12.22 -2.19
C TYR A 355 -7.63 13.63 -2.59
N ALA A 356 -8.19 14.66 -1.96
CA ALA A 356 -7.85 16.06 -2.23
C ALA A 356 -6.41 16.42 -1.86
N ARG A 357 -5.80 15.73 -0.88
CA ARG A 357 -4.43 16.01 -0.40
C ARG A 357 -4.23 17.47 0.00
N ASP A 358 -5.22 18.06 0.64
CA ASP A 358 -5.34 19.48 0.97
C ASP A 358 -4.92 19.84 2.40
N GLY A 359 -4.33 18.91 3.13
CA GLY A 359 -3.79 19.14 4.46
C GLY A 359 -2.53 20.03 4.45
N GLU A 360 -2.22 20.62 5.60
CA GLU A 360 -1.08 21.54 5.77
C GLU A 360 0.28 20.86 5.55
N ASN A 361 0.40 19.62 5.99
CA ASN A 361 1.66 18.89 5.97
C ASN A 361 1.73 17.83 4.86
N ILE A 362 2.94 17.61 4.36
CA ILE A 362 3.34 16.36 3.73
C ILE A 362 4.06 15.52 4.77
N ASN A 363 3.77 14.23 4.83
CA ASN A 363 4.52 13.31 5.66
C ASN A 363 5.00 12.10 4.86
N GLY A 364 6.07 11.48 5.33
CA GLY A 364 6.62 10.27 4.75
C GLY A 364 7.37 9.46 5.79
N ALA A 365 7.40 8.15 5.66
CA ALA A 365 8.31 7.34 6.46
C ALA A 365 9.75 7.61 6.02
N LEU A 366 10.65 7.79 6.96
CA LEU A 366 12.09 7.76 6.77
C LEU A 366 12.60 6.48 7.43
N LEU A 367 12.97 5.52 6.60
CA LEU A 367 13.23 4.15 7.00
C LEU A 367 14.69 3.76 6.77
N VAL A 368 15.17 2.88 7.64
CA VAL A 368 16.48 2.21 7.58
C VAL A 368 16.25 0.74 7.28
N ASN A 369 17.05 0.15 6.42
CA ASN A 369 17.02 -1.28 6.14
C ASN A 369 17.38 -2.10 7.37
N VAL A 370 16.60 -3.16 7.60
CA VAL A 370 16.76 -4.14 8.67
C VAL A 370 16.84 -5.52 8.07
N THR A 371 17.83 -6.28 8.46
CA THR A 371 18.11 -7.62 7.94
C THR A 371 17.96 -8.66 9.05
N PRO A 372 17.88 -9.96 8.74
CA PRO A 372 17.85 -11.00 9.76
C PRO A 372 19.04 -10.97 10.74
N ALA A 373 20.19 -10.41 10.34
CA ALA A 373 21.34 -10.23 11.23
C ALA A 373 21.08 -9.19 12.36
N ASP A 374 20.09 -8.34 12.20
CA ASP A 374 19.67 -7.35 13.22
C ASP A 374 18.59 -7.92 14.17
N PHE A 375 18.09 -9.12 13.91
CA PHE A 375 17.02 -9.70 14.70
C PHE A 375 17.57 -10.29 16.02
N PRO A 376 16.73 -10.35 17.08
CA PRO A 376 17.19 -10.84 18.38
C PRO A 376 17.52 -12.35 18.41
N SER A 377 17.14 -13.11 17.38
CA SER A 377 17.43 -14.54 17.24
C SER A 377 17.20 -15.02 15.80
N ASP A 378 17.55 -16.27 15.50
CA ASP A 378 17.31 -16.92 14.19
C ASP A 378 15.87 -17.45 14.03
N HIS A 379 15.00 -17.23 15.01
CA HIS A 379 13.60 -17.69 14.93
C HIS A 379 12.87 -16.97 13.77
N PRO A 380 12.06 -17.65 12.95
CA PRO A 380 11.36 -17.04 11.82
C PRO A 380 10.53 -15.80 12.16
N LEU A 381 10.01 -15.72 13.40
CA LEU A 381 9.22 -14.59 13.91
C LEU A 381 10.06 -13.53 14.64
N ALA A 382 11.38 -13.63 14.66
CA ALA A 382 12.25 -12.72 15.41
C ALA A 382 12.16 -11.26 14.95
N GLY A 383 11.86 -11.03 13.65
CA GLY A 383 11.58 -9.69 13.14
C GLY A 383 10.31 -9.07 13.74
N ILE A 384 9.28 -9.87 14.04
CA ILE A 384 8.09 -9.43 14.79
C ILE A 384 8.48 -9.05 16.24
N ALA A 385 9.35 -9.83 16.88
CA ALA A 385 9.82 -9.52 18.22
C ALA A 385 10.56 -8.18 18.27
N LEU A 386 11.42 -7.90 17.29
CA LEU A 386 12.11 -6.62 17.14
C LEU A 386 11.11 -5.45 16.96
N GLN A 387 10.11 -5.59 16.09
CA GLN A 387 9.06 -4.58 15.95
C GLN A 387 8.34 -4.30 17.27
N ARG A 388 7.92 -5.35 17.99
CA ARG A 388 7.26 -5.25 19.30
C ARG A 388 8.11 -4.55 20.34
N GLN A 389 9.41 -4.78 20.33
CA GLN A 389 10.36 -4.12 21.23
C GLN A 389 10.33 -2.59 21.05
N LEU A 390 10.44 -2.11 19.81
CA LEU A 390 10.40 -0.68 19.52
C LEU A 390 9.03 -0.06 19.85
N GLU A 391 7.96 -0.74 19.47
CA GLU A 391 6.58 -0.29 19.69
C GLU A 391 6.26 -0.17 21.20
N THR A 392 6.73 -1.12 22.00
CA THR A 392 6.61 -1.10 23.47
C THR A 392 7.46 0.00 24.08
N ALA A 393 8.70 0.19 23.62
CA ALA A 393 9.58 1.27 24.08
C ALA A 393 8.97 2.65 23.79
N ALA A 394 8.39 2.85 22.62
CA ALA A 394 7.71 4.10 22.27
C ALA A 394 6.49 4.36 23.16
N TYR A 395 5.67 3.34 23.42
CA TYR A 395 4.51 3.43 24.33
C TYR A 395 4.93 3.78 25.76
N ALA A 396 5.95 3.09 26.28
CA ALA A 396 6.46 3.33 27.63
C ALA A 396 7.08 4.73 27.77
N LEU A 397 7.77 5.21 26.73
CA LEU A 397 8.41 6.53 26.72
C LEU A 397 7.40 7.69 26.84
N THR A 398 6.20 7.53 26.30
CA THR A 398 5.14 8.54 26.31
C THR A 398 4.05 8.29 27.35
N GLY A 399 4.04 7.11 27.96
CA GLY A 399 3.01 6.68 28.91
C GLY A 399 1.65 6.37 28.26
N GLY A 400 1.62 6.12 26.94
CA GLY A 400 0.37 5.87 26.22
C GLY A 400 0.49 5.87 24.70
N TYR A 401 -0.61 6.12 24.01
CA TYR A 401 -0.67 6.13 22.53
C TYR A 401 -0.30 7.49 21.90
N ALA A 402 0.04 8.50 22.69
CA ALA A 402 0.72 9.69 22.17
C ALA A 402 2.08 9.26 21.60
N ALA A 403 2.45 9.77 20.41
CA ALA A 403 3.69 9.37 19.77
C ALA A 403 4.89 10.19 20.27
N PRO A 404 6.08 9.59 20.48
CA PRO A 404 7.30 10.34 20.72
C PRO A 404 7.66 11.15 19.46
N CYS A 405 7.98 12.45 19.66
CA CYS A 405 8.23 13.40 18.58
C CYS A 405 9.47 14.25 18.89
N GLN A 406 10.23 14.57 17.84
CA GLN A 406 11.45 15.37 17.93
C GLN A 406 11.66 16.21 16.69
N ARG A 407 12.11 17.47 16.82
CA ARG A 407 12.51 18.28 15.66
C ARG A 407 13.83 17.75 15.08
N VAL A 408 13.98 17.89 13.79
CA VAL A 408 15.19 17.45 13.07
C VAL A 408 16.46 18.11 13.65
N ALA A 409 16.43 19.42 13.95
CA ALA A 409 17.59 20.10 14.54
C ALA A 409 18.01 19.49 15.90
N ASP A 410 17.04 19.17 16.75
CA ASP A 410 17.30 18.60 18.07
C ASP A 410 17.77 17.14 17.97
N PHE A 411 17.18 16.37 17.04
CA PHE A 411 17.61 15.00 16.75
C PHE A 411 19.07 14.93 16.28
N LEU A 412 19.45 15.82 15.35
CA LEU A 412 20.82 15.89 14.82
C LEU A 412 21.84 16.30 15.89
N THR A 413 21.45 17.11 16.88
CA THR A 413 22.31 17.57 17.97
C THR A 413 22.22 16.69 19.23
N GLY A 414 21.41 15.61 19.22
CA GLY A 414 21.26 14.68 20.34
C GLY A 414 20.57 15.29 21.57
N ARG A 415 19.64 16.24 21.35
CA ARG A 415 18.91 16.91 22.43
C ARG A 415 17.41 16.62 22.32
N PRO A 416 16.72 16.40 23.44
CA PRO A 416 15.26 16.28 23.41
C PRO A 416 14.62 17.60 22.93
N SER A 417 13.53 17.51 22.18
CA SER A 417 12.71 18.70 21.84
C SER A 417 11.81 19.08 22.98
N ALA A 418 11.59 20.40 23.17
CA ALA A 418 10.69 20.95 24.18
C ALA A 418 9.32 21.32 23.60
N GLY A 419 9.18 21.39 22.27
CA GLY A 419 7.95 21.79 21.60
C GLY A 419 8.11 21.89 20.09
N PRO A 420 7.03 22.23 19.37
CA PRO A 420 7.07 22.38 17.92
C PRO A 420 7.82 23.65 17.50
N GLY A 421 8.37 23.63 16.27
CA GLY A 421 8.78 24.81 15.54
C GLY A 421 7.64 25.36 14.65
N ILE A 422 7.97 25.70 13.40
CA ILE A 422 7.01 26.15 12.40
C ILE A 422 6.08 25.00 11.96
N VAL A 423 6.62 23.76 11.88
CA VAL A 423 5.84 22.57 11.55
C VAL A 423 5.06 22.11 12.78
N ARG A 424 3.75 21.98 12.64
CA ARG A 424 2.88 21.44 13.69
C ARG A 424 2.63 19.95 13.47
N PRO A 425 2.67 19.12 14.52
CA PRO A 425 2.42 17.68 14.35
C PRO A 425 0.96 17.43 13.97
N SER A 426 0.76 16.52 13.01
CA SER A 426 -0.58 16.11 12.60
C SER A 426 -1.08 14.84 13.31
N TYR A 427 -0.21 14.16 14.06
CA TYR A 427 -0.52 12.90 14.71
C TYR A 427 -1.62 13.03 15.79
N ARG A 428 -2.58 12.12 15.73
CA ARG A 428 -3.60 11.92 16.79
C ARG A 428 -3.44 10.52 17.41
N PRO A 429 -3.55 10.40 18.74
CA PRO A 429 -4.13 11.31 19.76
C PRO A 429 -3.23 12.44 20.27
N GLY A 430 -2.07 12.66 19.69
CA GLY A 430 -1.13 13.71 20.07
C GLY A 430 0.29 13.22 20.23
N VAL A 431 1.23 14.15 20.44
CA VAL A 431 2.66 13.83 20.55
C VAL A 431 3.24 14.23 21.92
N VAL A 432 4.31 13.54 22.31
CA VAL A 432 5.16 13.92 23.44
C VAL A 432 6.54 14.28 22.88
N TYR A 433 6.95 15.52 23.06
CA TYR A 433 8.29 15.97 22.65
C TYR A 433 9.35 15.37 23.54
N THR A 434 10.30 14.66 22.94
CA THR A 434 11.32 13.88 23.68
C THR A 434 12.53 13.60 22.77
N ASP A 435 13.45 12.76 23.23
CA ASP A 435 14.53 12.21 22.41
C ASP A 435 14.14 10.83 21.86
N LEU A 436 14.01 10.74 20.54
CA LEU A 436 13.62 9.51 19.83
C LEU A 436 14.65 8.37 19.96
N ARG A 437 15.92 8.69 20.22
CA ARG A 437 16.95 7.67 20.45
C ARG A 437 16.65 6.76 21.65
N ARG A 438 15.81 7.20 22.58
CA ARG A 438 15.37 6.41 23.73
C ARG A 438 14.44 5.24 23.37
N CYS A 439 13.83 5.25 22.18
CA CYS A 439 12.97 4.17 21.71
C CYS A 439 13.42 3.57 20.37
N LEU A 440 14.49 4.08 19.78
CA LEU A 440 15.09 3.55 18.55
C LEU A 440 16.39 2.78 18.91
N PRO A 441 16.67 1.64 18.27
CA PRO A 441 17.99 1.02 18.32
C PRO A 441 19.07 1.97 17.80
N ASP A 442 20.27 1.90 18.37
CA ASP A 442 21.39 2.77 18.04
C ASP A 442 21.65 2.82 16.52
N PHE A 443 21.68 1.65 15.86
CA PHE A 443 21.93 1.58 14.42
C PHE A 443 20.88 2.30 13.58
N ILE A 444 19.62 2.37 14.04
CA ILE A 444 18.57 3.15 13.36
C ILE A 444 18.78 4.63 13.62
N GLY A 445 18.95 5.02 14.89
CA GLY A 445 19.17 6.42 15.27
C GLY A 445 20.37 7.06 14.59
N GLU A 446 21.51 6.37 14.58
CA GLU A 446 22.74 6.82 13.90
C GLU A 446 22.56 6.91 12.39
N THR A 447 21.93 5.90 11.78
CA THR A 447 21.69 5.89 10.33
C THR A 447 20.77 7.03 9.90
N LEU A 448 19.70 7.31 10.66
CA LEU A 448 18.80 8.46 10.40
C LEU A 448 19.54 9.79 10.52
N ALA A 449 20.40 9.96 11.52
CA ALA A 449 21.19 11.18 11.72
C ALA A 449 22.17 11.42 10.54
N LEU A 450 22.81 10.36 10.04
CA LEU A 450 23.67 10.43 8.87
C LEU A 450 22.87 10.69 7.58
N ALA A 451 21.66 10.14 7.47
CA ALA A 451 20.83 10.23 6.27
C ALA A 451 20.23 11.63 6.04
N LEU A 452 19.73 12.27 7.11
CA LEU A 452 19.02 13.54 7.00
C LEU A 452 19.77 14.61 6.20
N PRO A 453 21.06 14.94 6.48
CA PRO A 453 21.79 15.93 5.70
C PRO A 453 22.06 15.48 4.24
N VAL A 454 22.18 14.16 4.01
CA VAL A 454 22.37 13.62 2.65
C VAL A 454 21.11 13.80 1.82
N LEU A 455 19.95 13.49 2.42
CA LEU A 455 18.64 13.65 1.78
C LEU A 455 18.25 15.12 1.61
N GLY A 456 18.67 16.01 2.54
CA GLY A 456 18.52 17.46 2.43
C GLY A 456 19.24 18.03 1.20
N ARG A 457 20.39 17.46 0.80
CA ARG A 457 21.06 17.82 -0.46
C ARG A 457 20.32 17.33 -1.71
N GLN A 458 19.56 16.24 -1.63
CA GLN A 458 18.75 15.73 -2.74
C GLN A 458 17.44 16.53 -2.91
N LEU A 459 16.84 16.95 -1.79
CA LEU A 459 15.62 17.74 -1.77
C LEU A 459 15.78 18.89 -0.75
N ARG A 460 15.92 20.10 -1.25
CA ARG A 460 16.07 21.29 -0.40
C ARG A 460 14.92 21.38 0.61
N GLY A 461 15.27 21.54 1.88
CA GLY A 461 14.31 21.63 2.98
C GLY A 461 13.83 20.28 3.53
N TYR A 462 14.37 19.15 3.04
CA TYR A 462 14.06 17.85 3.64
C TYR A 462 14.64 17.69 5.06
N ASP A 463 15.79 18.31 5.30
CA ASP A 463 16.48 18.39 6.60
C ASP A 463 16.18 19.72 7.33
N ASP A 464 15.02 20.34 7.04
CA ASP A 464 14.60 21.58 7.71
C ASP A 464 14.67 21.40 9.24
N PRO A 465 15.31 22.36 9.96
CA PRO A 465 15.44 22.31 11.43
C PRO A 465 14.14 22.09 12.18
N ASP A 466 13.03 22.59 11.65
CA ASP A 466 11.70 22.52 12.26
C ASP A 466 10.86 21.34 11.74
N ALA A 467 11.35 20.56 10.76
CA ALA A 467 10.70 19.32 10.37
C ALA A 467 10.58 18.39 11.58
N LEU A 468 9.47 17.63 11.65
CA LEU A 468 9.17 16.79 12.80
C LEU A 468 9.41 15.31 12.47
N LEU A 469 10.13 14.63 13.36
CA LEU A 469 10.26 13.18 13.37
C LEU A 469 9.29 12.63 14.42
N THR A 470 8.41 11.70 14.00
CA THR A 470 7.41 11.07 14.88
C THR A 470 7.59 9.56 14.83
N GLY A 471 7.78 8.91 15.96
CA GLY A 471 8.13 7.48 16.04
C GLY A 471 7.04 6.65 16.72
N VAL A 472 7.06 5.35 16.48
CA VAL A 472 7.98 4.60 15.62
C VAL A 472 7.22 4.04 14.41
N GLU A 473 7.84 4.05 13.23
CA GLU A 473 7.32 3.39 12.04
C GLU A 473 7.99 2.02 11.89
N THR A 474 7.30 0.97 12.28
CA THR A 474 7.86 -0.39 12.36
C THR A 474 7.24 -1.34 11.34
N ARG A 475 6.10 -0.95 10.73
CA ARG A 475 5.26 -1.84 9.92
C ARG A 475 5.24 -1.47 8.45
N SER A 476 6.43 -1.23 7.88
CA SER A 476 6.56 -0.89 6.45
C SER A 476 6.33 -2.08 5.51
N SER A 477 6.63 -3.30 5.97
CA SER A 477 6.40 -4.56 5.25
C SER A 477 6.50 -5.75 6.22
N SER A 478 6.11 -6.95 5.75
CA SER A 478 6.21 -8.18 6.55
C SER A 478 7.66 -8.51 6.88
N PRO A 479 8.00 -8.78 8.16
CA PRO A 479 9.30 -9.31 8.56
C PRO A 479 9.42 -10.84 8.39
N VAL A 480 8.35 -11.48 7.91
CA VAL A 480 8.22 -12.93 7.75
C VAL A 480 7.81 -13.24 6.33
N ARG A 481 8.30 -14.35 5.80
CA ARG A 481 7.79 -14.99 4.59
C ARG A 481 7.14 -16.32 4.94
N LEU A 482 5.89 -16.50 4.54
CA LEU A 482 5.22 -17.80 4.53
C LEU A 482 5.65 -18.54 3.26
N VAL A 483 6.38 -19.64 3.40
CA VAL A 483 6.94 -20.37 2.26
C VAL A 483 5.84 -21.03 1.44
N ARG A 484 5.89 -20.86 0.13
CA ARG A 484 4.98 -21.51 -0.83
C ARG A 484 5.76 -21.97 -2.07
N ASP A 485 5.26 -22.98 -2.73
CA ASP A 485 5.84 -23.56 -3.95
C ASP A 485 5.43 -22.77 -5.22
N ALA A 486 5.74 -23.35 -6.40
CA ALA A 486 5.39 -22.78 -7.71
C ALA A 486 3.88 -22.81 -7.99
N HIS A 487 3.11 -23.64 -7.27
CA HIS A 487 1.65 -23.72 -7.33
C HIS A 487 0.99 -22.79 -6.31
N TYR A 488 1.78 -21.97 -5.60
CA TYR A 488 1.34 -21.07 -4.53
C TYR A 488 0.86 -21.78 -3.26
N GLU A 489 1.09 -23.08 -3.14
CA GLU A 489 0.70 -23.91 -2.00
C GLU A 489 1.86 -23.97 -0.98
N ALA A 490 1.51 -23.95 0.30
CA ALA A 490 2.47 -24.09 1.39
C ALA A 490 2.83 -25.57 1.62
N ASN A 491 3.73 -25.84 2.57
CA ASN A 491 4.08 -27.22 2.99
C ASN A 491 2.89 -28.00 3.59
N ILE A 492 1.82 -27.34 4.01
CA ILE A 492 0.55 -27.94 4.43
C ILE A 492 -0.41 -27.86 3.23
N ARG A 493 -0.84 -29.00 2.70
CA ARG A 493 -1.72 -29.08 1.54
C ARG A 493 -3.04 -28.35 1.78
N GLY A 494 -3.49 -27.61 0.77
CA GLY A 494 -4.69 -26.80 0.81
C GLY A 494 -4.48 -25.41 1.41
N ILE A 495 -3.26 -25.03 1.81
CA ILE A 495 -2.95 -23.68 2.33
C ILE A 495 -2.24 -22.85 1.27
N PHE A 496 -2.79 -21.69 0.93
CA PHE A 496 -2.28 -20.76 -0.09
C PHE A 496 -1.96 -19.39 0.53
N PRO A 497 -0.71 -19.15 0.99
CA PRO A 497 -0.32 -17.84 1.51
C PRO A 497 -0.24 -16.81 0.40
N CYS A 498 -0.83 -15.63 0.59
CA CYS A 498 -0.80 -14.56 -0.41
C CYS A 498 -0.68 -13.14 0.18
N GLY A 499 -0.31 -12.23 -0.69
CA GLY A 499 -0.24 -10.81 -0.40
C GLY A 499 0.96 -10.38 0.43
N GLU A 500 0.82 -9.22 1.08
CA GLU A 500 1.90 -8.58 1.82
C GLU A 500 2.28 -9.35 3.09
N GLY A 501 1.30 -9.88 3.81
CA GLY A 501 1.53 -10.68 5.01
C GLY A 501 2.36 -11.93 4.74
N ALA A 502 2.11 -12.59 3.62
CA ALA A 502 2.89 -13.75 3.21
C ALA A 502 4.30 -13.39 2.68
N GLY A 503 4.64 -12.10 2.55
CA GLY A 503 5.98 -11.63 2.17
C GLY A 503 6.23 -11.56 0.65
N TYR A 504 5.18 -11.64 -0.18
CA TYR A 504 5.29 -11.66 -1.65
C TYR A 504 4.84 -10.37 -2.35
N ALA A 505 4.27 -9.45 -1.61
CA ALA A 505 3.79 -8.17 -2.13
C ALA A 505 4.15 -7.03 -1.18
N GLY A 506 4.09 -5.79 -1.69
CA GLY A 506 4.26 -4.57 -0.90
C GLY A 506 3.38 -3.46 -1.47
N GLY A 507 2.19 -3.27 -0.89
CA GLY A 507 1.20 -2.27 -1.28
C GLY A 507 -0.03 -2.85 -1.98
N ILE A 508 -1.07 -2.01 -2.12
CA ILE A 508 -2.44 -2.38 -2.50
C ILE A 508 -2.49 -3.18 -3.82
N LEU A 509 -1.90 -2.63 -4.89
CA LEU A 509 -2.03 -3.20 -6.24
C LEU A 509 -1.30 -4.54 -6.38
N SER A 510 -0.08 -4.64 -5.83
CA SER A 510 0.70 -5.89 -5.87
C SER A 510 0.10 -6.98 -4.97
N ALA A 511 -0.46 -6.61 -3.81
CA ALA A 511 -1.15 -7.56 -2.94
C ALA A 511 -2.42 -8.10 -3.59
N ALA A 512 -3.24 -7.24 -4.20
CA ALA A 512 -4.43 -7.64 -4.95
C ALA A 512 -4.07 -8.60 -6.10
N ALA A 513 -3.05 -8.28 -6.90
CA ALA A 513 -2.60 -9.15 -8.00
C ALA A 513 -2.08 -10.50 -7.51
N ASP A 514 -1.39 -10.53 -6.37
CA ASP A 514 -0.91 -11.79 -5.79
C ASP A 514 -2.05 -12.66 -5.25
N GLY A 515 -3.06 -12.05 -4.61
CA GLY A 515 -4.29 -12.75 -4.22
C GLY A 515 -5.03 -13.35 -5.41
N MET A 516 -5.14 -12.60 -6.52
CA MET A 516 -5.73 -13.11 -7.77
C MET A 516 -4.97 -14.33 -8.30
N ARG A 517 -3.63 -14.30 -8.31
CA ARG A 517 -2.80 -15.44 -8.76
C ARG A 517 -3.04 -16.68 -7.90
N CYS A 518 -3.12 -16.54 -6.57
CA CYS A 518 -3.44 -17.65 -5.68
C CYS A 518 -4.84 -18.21 -5.97
N ALA A 519 -5.82 -17.35 -6.19
CA ALA A 519 -7.17 -17.77 -6.55
C ALA A 519 -7.22 -18.53 -7.89
N GLU A 520 -6.48 -18.05 -8.89
CA GLU A 520 -6.36 -18.71 -10.20
C GLU A 520 -5.74 -20.10 -10.07
N LYS A 521 -4.67 -20.24 -9.27
CA LYS A 521 -4.04 -21.54 -9.01
C LYS A 521 -4.98 -22.49 -8.27
N LEU A 522 -5.77 -21.98 -7.34
CA LEU A 522 -6.79 -22.80 -6.70
C LEU A 522 -7.89 -23.25 -7.69
N LEU A 523 -8.32 -22.38 -8.61
CA LEU A 523 -9.31 -22.76 -9.63
C LEU A 523 -8.81 -23.85 -10.57
N GLU A 524 -7.49 -23.90 -10.87
CA GLU A 524 -6.90 -25.01 -11.64
C GLU A 524 -7.16 -26.37 -10.94
N VAL A 525 -7.12 -26.42 -9.60
CA VAL A 525 -7.40 -27.64 -8.82
C VAL A 525 -8.87 -28.08 -8.95
N TYR A 526 -9.80 -27.15 -9.20
CA TYR A 526 -11.23 -27.47 -9.35
C TYR A 526 -11.61 -27.88 -10.79
N THR A 527 -10.73 -27.67 -11.74
CA THR A 527 -10.94 -28.03 -13.15
C THR A 527 -10.32 -29.38 -13.51
N THR A 528 -9.43 -29.92 -12.68
CA THR A 528 -8.85 -31.26 -12.76
C THR A 528 -9.69 -32.28 -12.01
#